data_487ce72fb30f92ff917d7a75535ddbc1
#
_entry.id   487ce72fb30f92ff917d7a75535ddbc1
#
_cell.length_a   1.000
_cell.length_b   1.000
_cell.length_c   1.000
_cell.angle_alpha   90.00
_cell.angle_beta   90.00
_cell.angle_gamma   90.00
#
_symmetry.space_group_name_H-M   'P 1'
#
loop_
_entity.id
_entity.type
_entity.pdbx_description
1 polymer ?
#
loop_
_entity_poly.entity_id
_entity_poly.type
_entity_poly.pdbx_seq_one_letter_code
_entity_poly.pdbx_strand_id
1 'polypeptide(L)'
;MIDAMSLHTRRGFLAAVGATAALAQNRDTIIDIHQHTDYVGRSDEALIAHQAKMGITKTVLLPAGSRYGLEAGASGNDRCLELVRRYPDKFTMFANEVPYDDNFAEVVEKYLKLGAIGIGEQKFFVDMMGPVIDKIATVAQANGVPVLLHFQHERYNVNYGHFHRVLAKYPRVNFIGHAQTFWANVDAKQEQEILYPKWKVTSGGWTDRYLRDYPNMFADLSAGSGLNAMTRDVEQAREFVKRHVDKLIYGSDCNDSVGVGAKCSGSQQIAMMRKLAPDASALRKIFELNAKKVMKV
;
A
#
# COMPACT_ATOMS: atom_id res chain seq x y z
N MET A 1 9.79 64.59 42.93
CA MET A 1 9.74 64.00 41.53
C MET A 1 9.92 62.50 41.71
N ILE A 2 8.84 61.78 41.63
CA ILE A 2 8.80 60.35 41.90
C ILE A 2 8.60 59.64 40.53
N ASP A 3 9.53 58.75 40.30
CA ASP A 3 9.66 58.01 39.05
C ASP A 3 8.60 56.87 38.93
N ALA A 4 7.92 56.77 37.80
CA ALA A 4 6.87 55.80 37.58
C ALA A 4 7.45 54.51 36.95
N MET A 5 7.59 53.45 37.71
CA MET A 5 7.95 52.11 37.25
C MET A 5 6.77 51.47 36.49
N SER A 6 6.97 51.19 35.24
CA SER A 6 6.05 50.50 34.35
C SER A 6 5.90 49.02 34.74
N LEU A 7 4.69 48.60 35.08
CA LEU A 7 4.27 47.22 35.28
C LEU A 7 4.08 46.55 33.93
N HIS A 8 5.05 45.77 33.47
CA HIS A 8 4.86 44.87 32.34
C HIS A 8 4.13 43.60 32.82
N THR A 9 2.92 43.48 32.38
CA THR A 9 1.95 42.46 32.84
C THR A 9 2.32 41.08 32.39
N ARG A 10 2.31 40.11 33.30
CA ARG A 10 2.46 38.64 33.09
C ARG A 10 1.46 38.00 32.09
N ARG A 11 0.48 38.75 31.62
CA ARG A 11 -0.54 38.27 30.65
C ARG A 11 -0.01 38.16 29.23
N GLY A 12 1.02 38.87 28.80
CA GLY A 12 1.59 38.80 27.46
C GLY A 12 2.42 37.54 27.21
N PHE A 13 3.04 36.96 28.24
CA PHE A 13 3.92 35.80 28.12
C PHE A 13 3.14 34.47 27.95
N LEU A 14 1.97 34.35 28.57
CA LEU A 14 1.12 33.16 28.47
C LEU A 14 0.39 33.04 27.13
N ALA A 15 0.12 34.15 26.45
CA ALA A 15 -0.50 34.14 25.12
C ALA A 15 0.46 33.69 24.01
N ALA A 16 1.77 33.96 24.16
CA ALA A 16 2.78 33.55 23.17
C ALA A 16 3.14 32.05 23.25
N VAL A 17 3.07 31.45 24.46
CA VAL A 17 3.31 30.00 24.64
C VAL A 17 2.12 29.17 24.18
N GLY A 18 0.90 29.68 24.27
CA GLY A 18 -0.30 29.01 23.78
C GLY A 18 -0.38 28.94 22.24
N ALA A 19 0.17 29.94 21.54
CA ALA A 19 0.14 29.98 20.06
C ALA A 19 1.15 29.03 19.41
N THR A 20 2.27 28.72 20.10
CA THR A 20 3.24 27.74 19.56
C THR A 20 2.84 26.29 19.78
N ALA A 21 2.05 26.00 20.80
CA ALA A 21 1.48 24.64 21.00
C ALA A 21 0.35 24.29 20.01
N ALA A 22 -0.36 25.30 19.47
CA ALA A 22 -1.43 25.09 18.49
C ALA A 22 -0.92 24.83 17.07
N LEU A 23 0.38 24.99 16.81
CA LEU A 23 1.03 24.73 15.53
C LEU A 23 1.74 23.36 15.45
N ALA A 24 1.62 22.51 16.45
CA ALA A 24 1.82 21.07 16.28
C ALA A 24 0.68 20.55 15.39
N GLN A 25 0.74 20.87 14.09
CA GLN A 25 -0.13 20.31 13.10
C GLN A 25 -0.17 18.79 13.29
N ASN A 26 -1.36 18.27 13.52
CA ASN A 26 -1.66 16.85 13.41
C ASN A 26 -1.16 16.38 12.03
N ARG A 27 0.12 15.99 11.95
CA ARG A 27 0.63 15.35 10.72
C ARG A 27 -0.05 14.00 10.66
N ASP A 28 -0.73 13.75 9.53
CA ASP A 28 -1.32 12.45 9.29
C ASP A 28 -0.26 11.36 9.52
N THR A 29 -0.61 10.32 10.26
CA THR A 29 0.19 9.09 10.25
C THR A 29 -0.06 8.43 8.90
N ILE A 30 0.98 8.26 8.10
CA ILE A 30 0.88 7.61 6.78
C ILE A 30 1.75 6.36 6.79
N ILE A 31 1.11 5.21 6.62
CA ILE A 31 1.78 3.92 6.44
C ILE A 31 1.80 3.62 4.94
N ASP A 32 2.99 3.50 4.38
CA ASP A 32 3.20 3.06 3.00
C ASP A 32 3.36 1.55 2.98
N ILE A 33 2.37 0.83 2.45
CA ILE A 33 2.38 -0.63 2.45
C ILE A 33 3.14 -1.26 1.27
N HIS A 34 3.73 -0.44 0.37
CA HIS A 34 4.33 -0.94 -0.85
C HIS A 34 5.60 -0.19 -1.23
N GLN A 35 6.75 -0.74 -0.83
CA GLN A 35 8.06 -0.29 -1.28
C GLN A 35 9.03 -1.46 -1.43
N HIS A 36 10.07 -1.21 -2.24
CA HIS A 36 11.10 -2.20 -2.53
C HIS A 36 12.48 -1.66 -2.17
N THR A 37 13.36 -2.54 -1.69
CA THR A 37 14.80 -2.26 -1.54
C THR A 37 15.49 -2.30 -2.90
N ASP A 38 16.49 -1.46 -3.08
CA ASP A 38 17.33 -1.35 -4.30
C ASP A 38 16.55 -1.04 -5.59
N TYR A 39 15.32 -0.57 -5.46
CA TYR A 39 14.39 -0.31 -6.56
C TYR A 39 15.01 0.65 -7.59
N VAL A 40 15.25 0.14 -8.82
CA VAL A 40 15.95 0.86 -9.89
C VAL A 40 17.33 1.39 -9.44
N GLY A 41 18.02 0.64 -8.58
CA GLY A 41 19.34 1.02 -8.04
C GLY A 41 19.29 2.13 -6.98
N ARG A 42 18.12 2.42 -6.39
CA ARG A 42 17.97 3.42 -5.34
C ARG A 42 18.62 2.95 -4.03
N SER A 43 19.49 3.78 -3.44
CA SER A 43 20.11 3.48 -2.14
C SER A 43 19.13 3.57 -0.97
N ASP A 44 19.52 3.01 0.20
CA ASP A 44 18.74 3.11 1.43
C ASP A 44 18.50 4.55 1.87
N GLU A 45 19.54 5.39 1.80
CA GLU A 45 19.46 6.80 2.17
C GLU A 45 18.48 7.55 1.26
N ALA A 46 18.50 7.24 -0.04
CA ALA A 46 17.56 7.83 -1.01
C ALA A 46 16.13 7.34 -0.75
N LEU A 47 15.92 6.06 -0.41
CA LEU A 47 14.61 5.54 0.00
C LEU A 47 14.11 6.23 1.25
N ILE A 48 14.94 6.32 2.30
CA ILE A 48 14.58 6.98 3.57
C ILE A 48 14.23 8.45 3.34
N ALA A 49 15.03 9.17 2.55
CA ALA A 49 14.78 10.58 2.23
C ALA A 49 13.49 10.77 1.42
N HIS A 50 13.24 9.90 0.42
CA HIS A 50 12.01 9.87 -0.37
C HIS A 50 10.78 9.67 0.51
N GLN A 51 10.79 8.67 1.40
CA GLN A 51 9.68 8.39 2.31
C GLN A 51 9.43 9.56 3.29
N ALA A 52 10.51 10.10 3.87
CA ALA A 52 10.42 11.27 4.76
C ALA A 52 9.84 12.50 4.04
N LYS A 53 10.19 12.72 2.77
CA LYS A 53 9.69 13.83 1.96
C LYS A 53 8.20 13.72 1.67
N MET A 54 7.68 12.51 1.48
CA MET A 54 6.25 12.24 1.35
C MET A 54 5.49 12.33 2.69
N GLY A 55 6.19 12.39 3.81
CA GLY A 55 5.59 12.38 5.16
C GLY A 55 5.21 10.99 5.65
N ILE A 56 5.82 9.94 5.09
CA ILE A 56 5.59 8.55 5.52
C ILE A 56 6.17 8.30 6.90
N THR A 57 5.39 7.68 7.76
CA THR A 57 5.78 7.36 9.14
C THR A 57 6.28 5.92 9.29
N LYS A 58 5.77 5.00 8.50
CA LYS A 58 6.16 3.59 8.47
C LYS A 58 6.06 3.04 7.05
N THR A 59 6.97 2.18 6.68
CA THR A 59 7.00 1.55 5.34
C THR A 59 7.06 0.04 5.45
N VAL A 60 6.25 -0.65 4.66
CA VAL A 60 6.33 -2.10 4.46
C VAL A 60 7.18 -2.36 3.22
N LEU A 61 8.27 -3.10 3.41
CA LEU A 61 9.16 -3.55 2.33
C LEU A 61 8.65 -4.87 1.74
N LEU A 62 8.55 -4.92 0.44
CA LEU A 62 8.11 -6.09 -0.31
C LEU A 62 9.33 -6.70 -1.03
N PRO A 63 9.81 -7.88 -0.61
CA PRO A 63 10.95 -8.54 -1.24
C PRO A 63 10.57 -9.20 -2.57
N ALA A 64 11.53 -9.33 -3.48
CA ALA A 64 11.43 -10.21 -4.63
C ALA A 64 11.63 -11.68 -4.22
N GLY A 65 11.17 -12.62 -5.03
CA GLY A 65 11.52 -14.03 -4.88
C GLY A 65 12.98 -14.31 -5.23
N SER A 66 13.54 -15.41 -4.70
CA SER A 66 14.99 -15.70 -4.79
C SER A 66 15.52 -15.88 -6.22
N ARG A 67 14.72 -16.41 -7.14
CA ARG A 67 15.14 -16.64 -8.54
C ARG A 67 14.89 -15.47 -9.47
N TYR A 68 13.90 -14.66 -9.15
CA TYR A 68 13.42 -13.59 -10.02
C TYR A 68 13.30 -12.32 -9.20
N GLY A 69 14.14 -11.33 -9.50
CA GLY A 69 13.88 -9.97 -9.06
C GLY A 69 12.59 -9.45 -9.68
N LEU A 70 12.01 -8.40 -9.11
CA LEU A 70 11.02 -7.60 -9.83
C LEU A 70 11.69 -7.00 -11.06
N GLU A 71 10.91 -6.69 -12.10
CA GLU A 71 11.43 -6.08 -13.34
C GLU A 71 12.30 -4.84 -13.12
N ALA A 72 12.06 -4.14 -12.02
CA ALA A 72 12.79 -2.94 -11.63
C ALA A 72 14.06 -3.23 -10.78
N GLY A 73 14.49 -4.50 -10.66
CA GLY A 73 15.69 -4.87 -9.93
C GLY A 73 15.57 -4.74 -8.42
N ALA A 74 14.43 -5.08 -7.83
CA ALA A 74 14.26 -5.14 -6.38
C ALA A 74 14.96 -6.35 -5.78
N SER A 75 15.39 -6.22 -4.52
CA SER A 75 16.10 -7.28 -3.80
C SER A 75 15.17 -8.19 -2.98
N GLY A 76 15.70 -9.32 -2.51
CA GLY A 76 14.94 -10.36 -1.81
C GLY A 76 14.82 -10.16 -0.30
N ASN A 77 14.38 -11.22 0.37
CA ASN A 77 14.04 -11.23 1.80
C ASN A 77 15.20 -10.80 2.72
N ASP A 78 16.42 -11.31 2.51
CA ASP A 78 17.56 -11.00 3.40
C ASP A 78 17.88 -9.51 3.39
N ARG A 79 17.82 -8.86 2.22
CA ARG A 79 18.07 -7.44 2.06
C ARG A 79 16.99 -6.58 2.73
N CYS A 80 15.71 -6.96 2.60
CA CYS A 80 14.63 -6.31 3.34
C CYS A 80 14.80 -6.47 4.86
N LEU A 81 15.17 -7.66 5.32
CA LEU A 81 15.39 -7.94 6.74
C LEU A 81 16.56 -7.13 7.31
N GLU A 82 17.65 -6.97 6.55
CA GLU A 82 18.78 -6.10 6.92
C GLU A 82 18.31 -4.67 7.17
N LEU A 83 17.54 -4.09 6.25
CA LEU A 83 17.04 -2.73 6.37
C LEU A 83 16.06 -2.56 7.54
N VAL A 84 15.18 -3.54 7.76
CA VAL A 84 14.27 -3.57 8.92
C VAL A 84 15.05 -3.59 10.24
N ARG A 85 16.10 -4.42 10.35
CA ARG A 85 16.94 -4.49 11.55
C ARG A 85 17.70 -3.20 11.82
N ARG A 86 18.15 -2.53 10.76
CA ARG A 86 18.88 -1.26 10.84
C ARG A 86 17.97 -0.08 11.21
N TYR A 87 16.71 -0.10 10.79
CA TYR A 87 15.75 0.98 11.00
C TYR A 87 14.36 0.45 11.42
N PRO A 88 14.25 -0.22 12.58
CA PRO A 88 13.02 -0.90 12.99
C PRO A 88 11.83 0.05 13.20
N ASP A 89 12.07 1.31 13.52
CA ASP A 89 11.01 2.32 13.67
C ASP A 89 10.45 2.78 12.32
N LYS A 90 11.22 2.66 11.24
CA LYS A 90 10.84 3.11 9.90
C LYS A 90 10.27 2.01 9.02
N PHE A 91 10.79 0.80 9.14
CA PHE A 91 10.49 -0.30 8.24
C PHE A 91 9.93 -1.52 8.95
N THR A 92 9.09 -2.23 8.25
CA THR A 92 8.74 -3.63 8.44
C THR A 92 8.73 -4.31 7.07
N MET A 93 8.49 -5.62 7.00
CA MET A 93 8.54 -6.31 5.71
C MET A 93 7.49 -7.40 5.57
N PHE A 94 7.18 -7.78 4.35
CA PHE A 94 6.59 -9.05 4.00
C PHE A 94 7.66 -10.09 3.74
N ALA A 95 7.27 -11.34 3.65
CA ALA A 95 8.08 -12.43 3.13
C ALA A 95 7.63 -12.75 1.71
N ASN A 96 8.54 -13.12 0.82
CA ASN A 96 8.18 -13.52 -0.53
C ASN A 96 9.09 -14.62 -1.06
N GLU A 97 8.55 -15.51 -1.88
CA GLU A 97 9.32 -16.50 -2.62
C GLU A 97 8.55 -16.93 -3.88
N VAL A 98 9.23 -17.60 -4.77
CA VAL A 98 8.66 -18.17 -5.99
C VAL A 98 7.70 -19.30 -5.63
N PRO A 99 6.39 -19.17 -5.91
CA PRO A 99 5.39 -20.10 -5.39
C PRO A 99 5.41 -21.49 -6.03
N TYR A 100 6.13 -21.66 -7.13
CA TYR A 100 6.33 -22.96 -7.79
C TYR A 100 7.42 -23.80 -7.13
N ASP A 101 8.33 -23.19 -6.41
CA ASP A 101 9.44 -23.87 -5.78
C ASP A 101 8.96 -24.72 -4.60
N ASP A 102 9.51 -25.91 -4.42
CA ASP A 102 9.09 -26.83 -3.38
C ASP A 102 9.29 -26.25 -1.98
N ASN A 103 10.35 -25.44 -1.80
CA ASN A 103 10.70 -24.78 -0.54
C ASN A 103 9.93 -23.45 -0.28
N PHE A 104 8.95 -23.09 -1.10
CA PHE A 104 8.17 -21.83 -0.92
C PHE A 104 7.68 -21.64 0.51
N ALA A 105 7.01 -22.64 1.07
CA ALA A 105 6.46 -22.56 2.41
C ALA A 105 7.56 -22.38 3.48
N GLU A 106 8.63 -23.17 3.38
CA GLU A 106 9.78 -23.11 4.30
C GLU A 106 10.42 -21.72 4.31
N VAL A 107 10.70 -21.17 3.12
CA VAL A 107 11.31 -19.84 2.99
C VAL A 107 10.38 -18.76 3.56
N VAL A 108 9.11 -18.75 3.19
CA VAL A 108 8.13 -17.76 3.68
C VAL A 108 8.02 -17.84 5.21
N GLU A 109 7.83 -19.04 5.75
CA GLU A 109 7.70 -19.25 7.20
C GLU A 109 8.97 -18.86 8.00
N LYS A 110 10.16 -19.07 7.42
CA LYS A 110 11.43 -18.59 7.99
C LYS A 110 11.37 -17.08 8.26
N TYR A 111 10.97 -16.29 7.25
CA TYR A 111 10.93 -14.82 7.40
C TYR A 111 9.74 -14.33 8.23
N LEU A 112 8.61 -15.04 8.22
CA LEU A 112 7.51 -14.75 9.14
C LEU A 112 7.94 -14.94 10.62
N LYS A 113 8.70 -15.99 10.92
CA LYS A 113 9.32 -16.19 12.25
C LYS A 113 10.34 -15.10 12.61
N LEU A 114 10.97 -14.48 11.60
CA LEU A 114 11.93 -13.37 11.79
C LEU A 114 11.24 -11.99 11.83
N GLY A 115 9.90 -11.94 11.80
CA GLY A 115 9.13 -10.72 12.00
C GLY A 115 8.47 -10.15 10.74
N ALA A 116 8.48 -10.84 9.62
CA ALA A 116 7.66 -10.45 8.46
C ALA A 116 6.17 -10.55 8.80
N ILE A 117 5.35 -9.63 8.28
CA ILE A 117 3.94 -9.45 8.66
C ILE A 117 2.94 -9.78 7.55
N GLY A 118 3.38 -10.36 6.45
CA GLY A 118 2.58 -10.73 5.29
C GLY A 118 3.37 -11.50 4.25
N ILE A 119 2.70 -11.90 3.17
CA ILE A 119 3.30 -12.57 2.01
C ILE A 119 3.12 -11.68 0.77
N GLY A 120 4.20 -11.38 0.06
CA GLY A 120 4.19 -10.59 -1.19
C GLY A 120 5.36 -9.59 -1.30
N GLU A 121 5.46 -8.91 -2.41
CA GLU A 121 4.52 -8.86 -3.54
C GLU A 121 4.58 -10.16 -4.36
N GLN A 122 3.48 -10.89 -4.44
CA GLN A 122 3.38 -12.07 -5.28
C GLN A 122 3.20 -11.61 -6.75
N LYS A 123 4.31 -11.49 -7.46
CA LYS A 123 4.39 -11.03 -8.85
C LYS A 123 4.91 -12.15 -9.75
N PHE A 124 4.13 -13.21 -9.84
CA PHE A 124 4.45 -14.42 -10.58
C PHE A 124 3.28 -14.83 -11.48
N PHE A 125 3.56 -15.64 -12.48
CA PHE A 125 2.51 -16.23 -13.32
C PHE A 125 1.75 -17.31 -12.52
N VAL A 126 0.77 -16.90 -11.74
CA VAL A 126 -0.11 -17.79 -10.96
C VAL A 126 -1.52 -17.72 -11.53
N ASP A 127 -2.08 -18.87 -11.84
CA ASP A 127 -3.48 -18.96 -12.26
C ASP A 127 -4.40 -18.94 -11.03
N MET A 128 -5.35 -18.01 -11.00
CA MET A 128 -6.35 -17.91 -9.92
C MET A 128 -7.34 -19.09 -9.89
N MET A 129 -7.29 -19.97 -10.88
CA MET A 129 -8.04 -21.22 -10.93
C MET A 129 -7.16 -22.46 -10.63
N GLY A 130 -5.85 -22.28 -10.51
CA GLY A 130 -4.88 -23.35 -10.35
C GLY A 130 -4.54 -23.67 -8.88
N PRO A 131 -3.74 -24.73 -8.64
CA PRO A 131 -3.39 -25.16 -7.28
C PRO A 131 -2.35 -24.26 -6.61
N VAL A 132 -1.60 -23.43 -7.37
CA VAL A 132 -0.52 -22.60 -6.81
C VAL A 132 -1.06 -21.50 -5.92
N ILE A 133 -2.18 -20.88 -6.27
CA ILE A 133 -2.83 -19.88 -5.39
C ILE A 133 -3.32 -20.52 -4.09
N ASP A 134 -3.77 -21.77 -4.15
CA ASP A 134 -4.15 -22.52 -2.94
C ASP A 134 -2.96 -22.75 -2.00
N LYS A 135 -1.77 -23.05 -2.54
CA LYS A 135 -0.53 -23.21 -1.77
C LYS A 135 -0.20 -21.90 -1.03
N ILE A 136 -0.21 -20.77 -1.73
CA ILE A 136 0.03 -19.43 -1.14
C ILE A 136 -0.99 -19.13 -0.04
N ALA A 137 -2.27 -19.30 -0.33
CA ALA A 137 -3.36 -19.01 0.61
C ALA A 137 -3.33 -19.93 1.84
N THR A 138 -2.95 -21.20 1.68
CA THR A 138 -2.81 -22.15 2.78
C THR A 138 -1.70 -21.73 3.75
N VAL A 139 -0.53 -21.35 3.24
CA VAL A 139 0.59 -20.83 4.07
C VAL A 139 0.18 -19.54 4.78
N ALA A 140 -0.48 -18.62 4.08
CA ALA A 140 -0.98 -17.38 4.68
C ALA A 140 -1.99 -17.64 5.80
N GLN A 141 -2.95 -18.56 5.58
CA GLN A 141 -3.97 -18.93 6.56
C GLN A 141 -3.37 -19.59 7.81
N ALA A 142 -2.39 -20.48 7.63
CA ALA A 142 -1.70 -21.17 8.72
C ALA A 142 -0.95 -20.18 9.63
N ASN A 143 -0.41 -19.11 9.05
CA ASN A 143 0.36 -18.10 9.76
C ASN A 143 -0.46 -16.86 10.18
N GLY A 144 -1.72 -16.76 9.77
CA GLY A 144 -2.61 -15.63 10.09
C GLY A 144 -2.13 -14.29 9.51
N VAL A 145 -1.58 -14.29 8.31
CA VAL A 145 -1.02 -13.11 7.63
C VAL A 145 -1.71 -12.82 6.30
N PRO A 146 -1.70 -11.56 5.83
CA PRO A 146 -2.27 -11.19 4.54
C PRO A 146 -1.37 -11.60 3.36
N VAL A 147 -1.96 -11.60 2.15
CA VAL A 147 -1.27 -11.81 0.87
C VAL A 147 -1.47 -10.60 -0.03
N LEU A 148 -0.39 -10.00 -0.54
CA LEU A 148 -0.44 -8.97 -1.56
C LEU A 148 -0.14 -9.56 -2.94
N LEU A 149 -1.06 -9.36 -3.88
CA LEU A 149 -1.06 -9.95 -5.22
C LEU A 149 -0.99 -8.88 -6.30
N HIS A 150 0.00 -9.00 -7.19
CA HIS A 150 0.14 -8.18 -8.38
C HIS A 150 -0.67 -8.77 -9.55
N PHE A 151 -1.78 -8.16 -9.92
CA PHE A 151 -2.61 -8.62 -11.03
C PHE A 151 -2.26 -7.89 -12.34
N GLN A 152 -1.75 -8.63 -13.32
CA GLN A 152 -1.51 -8.14 -14.67
C GLN A 152 -1.96 -9.17 -15.70
N HIS A 153 -2.82 -8.75 -16.61
CA HIS A 153 -3.41 -9.60 -17.65
C HIS A 153 -2.34 -10.39 -18.40
N GLU A 154 -2.56 -11.68 -18.59
CA GLU A 154 -1.67 -12.64 -19.25
C GLU A 154 -0.24 -12.76 -18.69
N ARG A 155 0.09 -12.06 -17.60
CA ARG A 155 1.47 -12.02 -17.10
C ARG A 155 1.61 -12.44 -15.64
N TYR A 156 0.85 -11.83 -14.75
CA TYR A 156 0.96 -12.09 -13.31
C TYR A 156 -0.42 -12.28 -12.69
N ASN A 157 -0.56 -13.29 -11.86
CA ASN A 157 -1.81 -13.62 -11.17
C ASN A 157 -3.01 -13.57 -12.12
N VAL A 158 -2.93 -14.42 -13.15
CA VAL A 158 -3.86 -14.41 -14.29
C VAL A 158 -5.24 -14.93 -13.91
N ASN A 159 -6.22 -14.76 -14.82
CA ASN A 159 -7.62 -15.15 -14.60
C ASN A 159 -8.31 -14.39 -13.45
N TYR A 160 -8.00 -13.09 -13.30
CA TYR A 160 -8.53 -12.22 -12.24
C TYR A 160 -10.06 -12.29 -12.08
N GLY A 161 -10.82 -12.43 -13.16
CA GLY A 161 -12.28 -12.58 -13.10
C GLY A 161 -12.78 -13.77 -12.27
N HIS A 162 -11.91 -14.76 -12.01
CA HIS A 162 -12.19 -15.92 -11.17
C HIS A 162 -11.67 -15.80 -9.73
N PHE A 163 -11.01 -14.71 -9.38
CA PHE A 163 -10.41 -14.52 -8.05
C PHE A 163 -11.43 -14.58 -6.91
N HIS A 164 -12.70 -14.27 -7.17
CA HIS A 164 -13.80 -14.44 -6.22
C HIS A 164 -13.87 -15.84 -5.61
N ARG A 165 -13.45 -16.88 -6.32
CA ARG A 165 -13.42 -18.28 -5.83
C ARG A 165 -12.37 -18.43 -4.73
N VAL A 166 -11.21 -17.79 -4.88
CA VAL A 166 -10.14 -17.79 -3.88
C VAL A 166 -10.59 -17.04 -2.63
N LEU A 167 -11.22 -15.88 -2.79
CA LEU A 167 -11.78 -15.08 -1.69
C LEU A 167 -12.80 -15.88 -0.89
N ALA A 168 -13.71 -16.58 -1.54
CA ALA A 168 -14.72 -17.45 -0.91
C ALA A 168 -14.10 -18.68 -0.22
N LYS A 169 -13.08 -19.29 -0.82
CA LYS A 169 -12.43 -20.50 -0.30
C LYS A 169 -11.56 -20.23 0.93
N TYR A 170 -10.96 -19.04 1.02
CA TYR A 170 -10.04 -18.65 2.08
C TYR A 170 -10.53 -17.40 2.85
N PRO A 171 -11.70 -17.45 3.51
CA PRO A 171 -12.31 -16.25 4.12
C PRO A 171 -11.52 -15.70 5.30
N ARG A 172 -10.55 -16.47 5.86
CA ARG A 172 -9.68 -16.04 6.95
C ARG A 172 -8.36 -15.42 6.49
N VAL A 173 -8.08 -15.41 5.18
CA VAL A 173 -6.90 -14.75 4.60
C VAL A 173 -7.32 -13.41 4.04
N ASN A 174 -6.71 -12.33 4.49
CA ASN A 174 -6.86 -11.03 3.87
C ASN A 174 -6.02 -10.97 2.59
N PHE A 175 -6.65 -10.69 1.46
CA PHE A 175 -5.98 -10.47 0.19
C PHE A 175 -5.94 -8.99 -0.12
N ILE A 176 -4.79 -8.50 -0.57
CA ILE A 176 -4.55 -7.12 -0.96
C ILE A 176 -4.28 -7.11 -2.45
N GLY A 177 -5.21 -6.56 -3.23
CA GLY A 177 -5.09 -6.47 -4.68
C GLY A 177 -4.32 -5.23 -5.11
N HIS A 178 -3.48 -5.40 -6.11
CA HIS A 178 -2.60 -4.37 -6.64
C HIS A 178 -2.45 -4.52 -8.16
N ALA A 179 -1.94 -3.47 -8.80
CA ALA A 179 -1.48 -3.37 -10.17
C ALA A 179 -2.58 -3.18 -11.24
N GLN A 180 -2.17 -3.35 -12.50
CA GLN A 180 -2.90 -2.81 -13.66
C GLN A 180 -4.27 -3.45 -13.83
N THR A 181 -4.33 -4.78 -13.88
CA THR A 181 -5.61 -5.50 -14.08
C THR A 181 -6.55 -5.29 -12.90
N PHE A 182 -6.01 -5.27 -11.67
CA PHE A 182 -6.82 -4.95 -10.50
C PHE A 182 -7.49 -3.58 -10.63
N TRP A 183 -6.71 -2.53 -10.90
CA TRP A 183 -7.20 -1.16 -10.94
C TRP A 183 -7.96 -0.80 -12.23
N ALA A 184 -7.67 -1.46 -13.34
CA ALA A 184 -8.45 -1.29 -14.58
C ALA A 184 -9.89 -1.81 -14.39
N ASN A 185 -10.05 -2.93 -13.68
CA ASN A 185 -11.33 -3.60 -13.43
C ASN A 185 -12.21 -2.95 -12.34
N VAL A 186 -11.98 -1.70 -11.95
CA VAL A 186 -13.01 -0.86 -11.31
C VAL A 186 -14.13 -0.56 -12.30
N ASP A 187 -13.84 -0.64 -13.60
CA ASP A 187 -14.76 -0.44 -14.72
C ASP A 187 -15.43 -1.76 -15.12
N ALA A 188 -16.78 -1.75 -15.21
CA ALA A 188 -17.56 -2.91 -15.66
C ALA A 188 -17.37 -3.23 -17.15
N LYS A 189 -16.87 -2.26 -17.93
CA LYS A 189 -16.61 -2.39 -19.38
C LYS A 189 -15.14 -2.51 -19.73
N GLN A 190 -14.29 -2.94 -18.75
CA GLN A 190 -12.86 -3.05 -18.95
C GLN A 190 -12.50 -4.05 -20.04
N GLU A 191 -11.73 -3.58 -21.01
CA GLU A 191 -11.03 -4.42 -22.01
C GLU A 191 -9.70 -4.90 -21.37
N GLN A 192 -9.53 -6.21 -21.22
CA GLN A 192 -8.48 -6.76 -20.35
C GLN A 192 -7.05 -6.47 -20.85
N GLU A 193 -6.85 -6.32 -22.15
CA GLU A 193 -5.59 -5.99 -22.81
C GLU A 193 -5.15 -4.56 -22.52
N ILE A 194 -6.08 -3.65 -22.15
CA ILE A 194 -5.80 -2.25 -21.89
C ILE A 194 -5.48 -2.05 -20.41
N LEU A 195 -4.20 -2.06 -20.08
CA LEU A 195 -3.72 -2.00 -18.70
C LEU A 195 -3.89 -0.63 -18.03
N TYR A 196 -3.90 0.46 -18.80
CA TYR A 196 -4.08 1.85 -18.34
C TYR A 196 -5.20 2.53 -19.12
N PRO A 197 -6.48 2.19 -18.89
CA PRO A 197 -7.61 2.79 -19.58
C PRO A 197 -7.68 4.29 -19.32
N LYS A 198 -8.12 5.06 -20.33
CA LYS A 198 -8.22 6.53 -20.28
C LYS A 198 -9.67 7.04 -20.34
N TRP A 199 -10.62 6.15 -20.55
CA TRP A 199 -12.05 6.49 -20.62
C TRP A 199 -12.70 6.54 -19.23
N LYS A 200 -13.92 7.08 -19.20
CA LYS A 200 -14.74 7.15 -17.99
C LYS A 200 -15.13 5.76 -17.49
N VAL A 201 -15.26 5.63 -16.19
CA VAL A 201 -15.55 4.37 -15.51
C VAL A 201 -17.05 4.08 -15.50
N THR A 202 -17.44 2.90 -15.97
CA THR A 202 -18.76 2.33 -15.70
C THR A 202 -18.69 1.53 -14.40
N SER A 203 -19.48 1.93 -13.39
CA SER A 203 -19.48 1.29 -12.07
C SER A 203 -19.79 -0.21 -12.11
N GLY A 204 -19.28 -0.97 -11.13
CA GLY A 204 -19.62 -2.38 -10.95
C GLY A 204 -18.66 -3.37 -11.65
N GLY A 205 -17.44 -2.94 -11.93
CA GLY A 205 -16.37 -3.83 -12.39
C GLY A 205 -16.01 -4.90 -11.36
N TRP A 206 -15.15 -5.83 -11.70
CA TRP A 206 -14.78 -6.96 -10.81
C TRP A 206 -14.19 -6.45 -9.50
N THR A 207 -13.29 -5.47 -9.53
CA THR A 207 -12.67 -4.90 -8.33
C THR A 207 -13.69 -4.23 -7.40
N ASP A 208 -14.62 -3.44 -7.95
CA ASP A 208 -15.70 -2.80 -7.18
C ASP A 208 -16.57 -3.87 -6.49
N ARG A 209 -16.92 -4.94 -7.20
CA ARG A 209 -17.69 -6.08 -6.65
C ARG A 209 -16.92 -6.85 -5.58
N TYR A 210 -15.65 -7.17 -5.82
CA TYR A 210 -14.85 -7.95 -4.88
C TYR A 210 -14.64 -7.19 -3.56
N LEU A 211 -14.37 -5.90 -3.62
CA LEU A 211 -14.26 -5.07 -2.42
C LEU A 211 -15.58 -4.95 -1.65
N ARG A 212 -16.72 -4.93 -2.35
CA ARG A 212 -18.05 -4.87 -1.74
C ARG A 212 -18.47 -6.21 -1.12
N ASP A 213 -18.29 -7.32 -1.86
CA ASP A 213 -18.92 -8.60 -1.57
C ASP A 213 -18.05 -9.50 -0.65
N TYR A 214 -16.72 -9.26 -0.59
CA TYR A 214 -15.79 -10.10 0.18
C TYR A 214 -15.14 -9.32 1.33
N PRO A 215 -15.40 -9.68 2.60
CA PRO A 215 -14.84 -8.98 3.77
C PRO A 215 -13.30 -9.03 3.82
N ASN A 216 -12.70 -10.07 3.24
CA ASN A 216 -11.27 -10.34 3.20
C ASN A 216 -10.54 -9.78 1.95
N MET A 217 -11.23 -8.97 1.12
CA MET A 217 -10.61 -8.27 -0.01
C MET A 217 -10.26 -6.83 0.36
N PHE A 218 -9.03 -6.41 0.08
CA PHE A 218 -8.49 -5.06 0.27
C PHE A 218 -7.79 -4.57 -0.99
N ALA A 219 -7.53 -3.26 -1.07
CA ALA A 219 -6.93 -2.63 -2.25
C ALA A 219 -5.72 -1.78 -1.86
N ASP A 220 -4.58 -2.06 -2.48
CA ASP A 220 -3.38 -1.25 -2.42
C ASP A 220 -3.41 -0.17 -3.51
N LEU A 221 -3.45 1.10 -3.10
CA LEU A 221 -3.57 2.29 -3.97
C LEU A 221 -2.29 2.65 -4.74
N SER A 222 -1.27 1.82 -4.67
CA SER A 222 0.08 2.15 -5.14
C SER A 222 0.23 2.19 -6.67
N ALA A 223 1.40 2.65 -7.09
CA ALA A 223 1.87 2.75 -8.47
C ALA A 223 1.04 3.68 -9.38
N GLY A 224 1.45 3.76 -10.65
CA GLY A 224 0.72 4.47 -11.70
C GLY A 224 -0.65 3.90 -11.99
N SER A 225 -0.89 2.62 -11.71
CA SER A 225 -2.19 1.95 -11.92
C SER A 225 -3.24 2.41 -10.91
N GLY A 226 -2.89 2.48 -9.62
CA GLY A 226 -3.76 3.04 -8.60
C GLY A 226 -4.04 4.53 -8.85
N LEU A 227 -3.01 5.30 -9.21
CA LEU A 227 -3.15 6.70 -9.55
C LEU A 227 -4.06 6.90 -10.79
N ASN A 228 -3.90 6.07 -11.84
CA ASN A 228 -4.77 6.10 -13.01
C ASN A 228 -6.24 5.87 -12.64
N ALA A 229 -6.54 4.87 -11.81
CA ALA A 229 -7.89 4.58 -11.38
C ALA A 229 -8.54 5.75 -10.63
N MET A 230 -7.75 6.50 -9.84
CA MET A 230 -8.23 7.61 -9.02
C MET A 230 -8.28 8.94 -9.78
N THR A 231 -7.64 9.06 -10.95
CA THR A 231 -7.53 10.33 -11.69
C THR A 231 -8.27 10.36 -13.01
N ARG A 232 -8.46 9.20 -13.69
CA ARG A 232 -9.08 9.16 -15.03
C ARG A 232 -10.57 9.57 -15.05
N ASP A 233 -11.27 9.35 -13.92
CA ASP A 233 -12.66 9.76 -13.70
C ASP A 233 -12.85 10.15 -12.24
N VAL A 234 -12.61 11.43 -11.92
CA VAL A 234 -12.55 11.93 -10.54
C VAL A 234 -13.90 11.82 -9.82
N GLU A 235 -15.01 11.95 -10.53
CA GLU A 235 -16.36 11.86 -9.95
C GLU A 235 -16.62 10.42 -9.51
N GLN A 236 -16.37 9.45 -10.40
CA GLN A 236 -16.50 8.05 -10.10
C GLN A 236 -15.50 7.60 -9.01
N ALA A 237 -14.26 8.10 -9.06
CA ALA A 237 -13.26 7.82 -8.03
C ALA A 237 -13.70 8.29 -6.62
N ARG A 238 -14.38 9.45 -6.53
CA ARG A 238 -14.94 9.95 -5.27
C ARG A 238 -15.99 9.00 -4.69
N GLU A 239 -16.91 8.53 -5.51
CA GLU A 239 -17.93 7.58 -5.09
C GLU A 239 -17.34 6.21 -4.75
N PHE A 240 -16.32 5.77 -5.50
CA PHE A 240 -15.57 4.53 -5.20
C PHE A 240 -14.85 4.62 -3.85
N VAL A 241 -14.11 5.71 -3.59
CA VAL A 241 -13.43 5.93 -2.30
C VAL A 241 -14.42 5.96 -1.15
N LYS A 242 -15.56 6.63 -1.30
CA LYS A 242 -16.62 6.69 -0.29
C LYS A 242 -17.20 5.30 0.04
N ARG A 243 -17.44 4.47 -0.99
CA ARG A 243 -17.96 3.10 -0.80
C ARG A 243 -16.98 2.15 -0.12
N HIS A 244 -15.69 2.29 -0.46
CA HIS A 244 -14.65 1.32 -0.08
C HIS A 244 -13.64 1.84 0.93
N VAL A 245 -13.97 2.91 1.65
CA VAL A 245 -13.08 3.59 2.60
C VAL A 245 -12.44 2.64 3.62
N ASP A 246 -13.13 1.58 4.03
CA ASP A 246 -12.66 0.58 5.00
C ASP A 246 -11.80 -0.53 4.38
N LYS A 247 -11.54 -0.46 3.08
CA LYS A 247 -10.83 -1.46 2.27
C LYS A 247 -9.63 -0.91 1.52
N LEU A 248 -9.56 0.42 1.34
CA LEU A 248 -8.47 1.06 0.63
C LEU A 248 -7.28 1.29 1.57
N ILE A 249 -6.08 0.97 1.12
CA ILE A 249 -4.84 1.13 1.88
C ILE A 249 -3.85 1.90 1.02
N TYR A 250 -3.18 2.90 1.61
CA TYR A 250 -2.16 3.64 0.91
C TYR A 250 -0.89 2.81 0.73
N GLY A 251 -0.39 2.76 -0.51
CA GLY A 251 0.92 2.29 -0.89
C GLY A 251 1.49 3.21 -1.96
N SER A 252 2.81 3.30 -2.09
CA SER A 252 3.43 4.15 -3.10
C SER A 252 3.91 3.38 -4.33
N ASP A 253 4.58 2.26 -4.16
CA ASP A 253 5.30 1.52 -5.23
C ASP A 253 6.04 2.50 -6.16
N CYS A 254 6.69 3.48 -5.53
CA CYS A 254 7.28 4.59 -6.23
C CYS A 254 8.80 4.41 -6.32
N ASN A 255 9.33 4.38 -7.52
CA ASN A 255 10.77 4.27 -7.80
C ASN A 255 11.48 5.63 -7.93
N ASP A 256 10.76 6.73 -7.79
CA ASP A 256 11.33 8.07 -7.76
C ASP A 256 12.27 8.26 -6.56
N SER A 257 13.31 9.07 -6.72
CA SER A 257 14.30 9.33 -5.66
C SER A 257 14.01 10.61 -4.86
N VAL A 258 13.04 11.44 -5.30
CA VAL A 258 12.80 12.77 -4.73
C VAL A 258 11.63 12.80 -3.74
N GLY A 259 10.57 12.04 -3.99
CA GLY A 259 9.37 11.96 -3.14
C GLY A 259 8.38 13.12 -3.32
N VAL A 260 8.50 13.91 -4.39
CA VAL A 260 7.56 14.98 -4.73
C VAL A 260 7.45 15.20 -6.23
N GLY A 261 6.35 15.85 -6.66
CA GLY A 261 6.16 16.29 -8.04
C GLY A 261 5.63 15.20 -8.99
N ALA A 262 5.64 15.51 -10.27
CA ALA A 262 4.97 14.72 -11.30
C ALA A 262 5.60 13.32 -11.55
N LYS A 263 6.82 13.08 -11.12
CA LYS A 263 7.48 11.76 -11.25
C LYS A 263 7.22 10.83 -10.08
N CYS A 264 6.78 11.37 -8.93
CA CYS A 264 6.48 10.58 -7.75
C CYS A 264 4.99 10.21 -7.70
N SER A 265 4.63 9.01 -8.16
CA SER A 265 3.27 8.48 -8.09
C SER A 265 2.72 8.45 -6.64
N GLY A 266 3.57 8.13 -5.67
CA GLY A 266 3.20 8.09 -4.25
C GLY A 266 2.75 9.44 -3.72
N SER A 267 3.50 10.54 -3.99
CA SER A 267 3.11 11.88 -3.56
C SER A 267 1.84 12.37 -4.24
N GLN A 268 1.65 12.04 -5.52
CA GLN A 268 0.43 12.35 -6.25
C GLN A 268 -0.78 11.59 -5.68
N GLN A 269 -0.60 10.33 -5.31
CA GLN A 269 -1.64 9.52 -4.70
C GLN A 269 -2.06 10.07 -3.33
N ILE A 270 -1.12 10.53 -2.49
CA ILE A 270 -1.44 11.23 -1.23
C ILE A 270 -2.31 12.47 -1.51
N ALA A 271 -1.90 13.30 -2.47
CA ALA A 271 -2.64 14.50 -2.84
C ALA A 271 -4.05 14.16 -3.37
N MET A 272 -4.16 13.08 -4.16
CA MET A 272 -5.44 12.61 -4.69
C MET A 272 -6.35 12.07 -3.59
N MET A 273 -5.84 11.28 -2.65
CA MET A 273 -6.65 10.80 -1.51
C MET A 273 -7.16 11.95 -0.64
N ARG A 274 -6.35 12.97 -0.39
CA ARG A 274 -6.80 14.19 0.32
C ARG A 274 -7.92 14.94 -0.40
N LYS A 275 -7.97 14.84 -1.73
CA LYS A 275 -9.02 15.45 -2.57
C LYS A 275 -10.31 14.60 -2.63
N LEU A 276 -10.18 13.26 -2.59
CA LEU A 276 -11.27 12.32 -2.81
C LEU A 276 -11.94 11.86 -1.51
N ALA A 277 -11.19 11.74 -0.41
CA ALA A 277 -11.74 11.30 0.85
C ALA A 277 -12.85 12.25 1.34
N PRO A 278 -13.99 11.73 1.80
CA PRO A 278 -15.11 12.54 2.21
C PRO A 278 -14.85 13.42 3.45
N ASP A 279 -13.96 12.95 4.32
CA ASP A 279 -13.59 13.64 5.55
C ASP A 279 -12.22 13.14 6.11
N ALA A 280 -11.77 13.75 7.19
CA ALA A 280 -10.51 13.39 7.85
C ALA A 280 -10.50 11.98 8.44
N SER A 281 -11.64 11.44 8.88
CA SER A 281 -11.76 10.08 9.40
C SER A 281 -11.53 9.05 8.29
N ALA A 282 -12.13 9.27 7.13
CA ALA A 282 -11.92 8.45 5.94
C ALA A 282 -10.45 8.47 5.49
N LEU A 283 -9.83 9.65 5.49
CA LEU A 283 -8.42 9.80 5.14
C LEU A 283 -7.52 9.03 6.11
N ARG A 284 -7.78 9.11 7.42
CA ARG A 284 -7.07 8.36 8.44
C ARG A 284 -7.23 6.85 8.27
N LYS A 285 -8.40 6.35 7.89
CA LYS A 285 -8.60 4.93 7.57
C LYS A 285 -7.69 4.49 6.43
N ILE A 286 -7.66 5.23 5.33
CA ILE A 286 -6.87 4.92 4.14
C ILE A 286 -5.35 4.98 4.44
N PHE A 287 -4.90 5.97 5.19
CA PHE A 287 -3.47 6.19 5.45
C PHE A 287 -2.92 5.37 6.61
N GLU A 288 -3.75 4.96 7.57
CA GLU A 288 -3.27 4.34 8.80
C GLU A 288 -4.08 3.09 9.20
N LEU A 289 -5.39 3.26 9.47
CA LEU A 289 -6.13 2.27 10.25
C LEU A 289 -6.37 0.95 9.50
N ASN A 290 -6.59 1.02 8.17
CA ASN A 290 -6.79 -0.17 7.37
C ASN A 290 -5.50 -1.00 7.28
N ALA A 291 -4.33 -0.36 7.14
CA ALA A 291 -3.05 -1.05 7.21
C ALA A 291 -2.87 -1.77 8.54
N LYS A 292 -3.08 -1.09 9.66
CA LYS A 292 -2.99 -1.67 11.01
C LYS A 292 -3.97 -2.84 11.24
N LYS A 293 -5.19 -2.72 10.71
CA LYS A 293 -6.21 -3.77 10.78
C LYS A 293 -5.79 -5.05 10.04
N VAL A 294 -5.17 -4.91 8.87
CA VAL A 294 -4.89 -6.01 7.94
C VAL A 294 -3.55 -6.69 8.23
N MET A 295 -2.53 -5.94 8.63
CA MET A 295 -1.13 -6.37 8.63
C MET A 295 -0.45 -6.37 10.00
N LYS A 296 -1.09 -5.95 11.06
CA LYS A 296 -0.46 -5.80 12.39
C LYS A 296 0.81 -4.90 12.36
N VAL A 297 0.80 -3.84 11.54
CA VAL A 297 1.88 -2.86 11.36
C VAL A 297 1.78 -1.69 12.34
#